data_af3a1e79108616d6e902b09971659894
#
_entry.id   af3a1e79108616d6e902b09971659894
#
_cell.length_a   1.000
_cell.length_b   1.000
_cell.length_c   1.000
_cell.angle_alpha   90.00
_cell.angle_beta   90.00
_cell.angle_gamma   90.00
#
_symmetry.space_group_name_H-M   'P 1'
#
loop_
_entity.id
_entity.type
_entity.pdbx_description
1 polymer ?
#
loop_
_entity_poly.entity_id
_entity_poly.type
_entity_poly.pdbx_seq_one_letter_code
_entity_poly.pdbx_strand_id
1 'polypeptide(L)'
;MNLIFFTKFLTGLSAEEVGKTAKRLGFDGLDLAIRKGQCVAPENVASALPEAMKVWRDLGLSVPLASMETRQTDPRDPVTRQLYQACAKTGIREIKIGYWKWTAAQPYWPAVETIRGDLKEFEKLGREFGVRTLLHNHSGGNFGCNASAAMLLARGFDPKGVGVYLDPAHLAICGEPVEMALAIARDYLAMIAVKNCRYLSAPSGDVTAWKSEWCLLNEGLVNWPRTIDLLKKAKYEGPLSVHGEYSGPEEREAILEKVAKDMAFLKKYAG
;
A
#
# COMPACT_ATOMS: atom_id res chain seq x y z
N MET A 1 -0.41 -17.57 2.49
CA MET A 1 0.03 -16.17 2.29
C MET A 1 -0.18 -15.40 3.57
N ASN A 2 0.76 -14.57 4.02
CA ASN A 2 0.60 -13.76 5.23
C ASN A 2 -0.39 -12.62 4.98
N LEU A 3 -1.39 -12.48 5.86
CA LEU A 3 -2.35 -11.39 5.81
C LEU A 3 -1.93 -10.30 6.79
N ILE A 4 -1.63 -9.11 6.30
CA ILE A 4 -1.24 -7.97 7.13
C ILE A 4 -2.28 -6.86 7.05
N PHE A 5 -2.39 -6.05 8.09
CA PHE A 5 -3.39 -5.00 8.20
C PHE A 5 -2.78 -3.62 7.97
N PHE A 6 -3.31 -2.86 7.02
CA PHE A 6 -2.94 -1.46 6.83
C PHE A 6 -3.54 -0.60 7.94
N THR A 7 -2.70 -0.07 8.82
CA THR A 7 -3.12 0.56 10.08
C THR A 7 -3.69 1.97 9.94
N LYS A 8 -3.92 2.46 8.73
CA LYS A 8 -4.38 3.83 8.43
C LYS A 8 -5.59 4.28 9.27
N PHE A 9 -6.55 3.40 9.51
CA PHE A 9 -7.79 3.73 10.24
C PHE A 9 -7.67 3.62 11.76
N LEU A 10 -6.51 3.25 12.27
CA LEU A 10 -6.26 3.10 13.71
C LEU A 10 -5.65 4.36 14.34
N THR A 11 -5.95 5.53 13.77
CA THR A 11 -5.50 6.83 14.27
C THR A 11 -5.94 7.05 15.72
N GLY A 12 -5.03 7.55 16.57
CA GLY A 12 -5.30 7.82 17.98
C GLY A 12 -5.24 6.61 18.90
N LEU A 13 -4.99 5.40 18.37
CA LEU A 13 -4.75 4.21 19.19
C LEU A 13 -3.29 4.10 19.59
N SER A 14 -3.01 3.55 20.76
CA SER A 14 -1.67 3.16 21.20
C SER A 14 -1.15 1.96 20.40
N ALA A 15 0.15 1.70 20.45
CA ALA A 15 0.75 0.54 19.79
C ALA A 15 0.13 -0.79 20.27
N GLU A 16 -0.20 -0.88 21.55
CA GLU A 16 -0.85 -2.06 22.14
C GLU A 16 -2.25 -2.28 21.58
N GLU A 17 -3.06 -1.21 21.51
CA GLU A 17 -4.42 -1.28 20.95
C GLU A 17 -4.41 -1.63 19.45
N VAL A 18 -3.46 -1.05 18.67
CA VAL A 18 -3.23 -1.41 17.26
C VAL A 18 -2.93 -2.91 17.14
N GLY A 19 -1.98 -3.41 17.92
CA GLY A 19 -1.60 -4.83 17.88
C GLY A 19 -2.74 -5.76 18.30
N LYS A 20 -3.43 -5.46 19.40
CA LYS A 20 -4.59 -6.23 19.87
C LYS A 20 -5.72 -6.24 18.84
N THR A 21 -5.97 -5.11 18.18
CA THR A 21 -6.99 -5.00 17.12
C THR A 21 -6.63 -5.90 15.95
N ALA A 22 -5.39 -5.86 15.46
CA ALA A 22 -4.93 -6.72 14.37
C ALA A 22 -5.04 -8.22 14.74
N LYS A 23 -4.62 -8.61 15.95
CA LYS A 23 -4.74 -10.00 16.43
C LYS A 23 -6.19 -10.45 16.54
N ARG A 24 -7.07 -9.62 17.10
CA ARG A 24 -8.51 -9.92 17.20
C ARG A 24 -9.13 -10.19 15.82
N LEU A 25 -8.71 -9.46 14.80
CA LEU A 25 -9.16 -9.64 13.41
C LEU A 25 -8.47 -10.82 12.71
N GLY A 26 -7.46 -11.42 13.31
CA GLY A 26 -6.77 -12.61 12.81
C GLY A 26 -5.71 -12.32 11.75
N PHE A 27 -5.05 -11.16 11.83
CA PHE A 27 -3.91 -10.81 10.99
C PHE A 27 -2.60 -11.39 11.51
N ASP A 28 -1.65 -11.62 10.60
CA ASP A 28 -0.30 -12.12 10.86
C ASP A 28 0.70 -10.97 11.07
N GLY A 29 0.31 -9.75 10.71
CA GLY A 29 1.19 -8.58 10.79
C GLY A 29 0.52 -7.27 10.42
N LEU A 30 1.36 -6.24 10.26
CA LEU A 30 0.94 -4.87 9.98
C LEU A 30 1.64 -4.33 8.72
N ASP A 31 0.89 -3.63 7.89
CA ASP A 31 1.36 -2.59 6.98
C ASP A 31 1.27 -1.28 7.76
N LEU A 32 2.40 -0.84 8.28
CA LEU A 32 2.44 0.23 9.26
C LEU A 32 2.31 1.60 8.61
N ALA A 33 1.17 2.26 8.81
CA ALA A 33 1.03 3.66 8.43
C ALA A 33 1.85 4.56 9.38
N ILE A 34 2.94 5.13 8.90
CA ILE A 34 3.70 6.16 9.63
C ILE A 34 3.19 7.52 9.17
N ARG A 35 2.18 8.03 9.86
CA ARG A 35 1.45 9.24 9.48
C ARG A 35 1.06 10.04 10.72
N LYS A 36 0.77 11.32 10.51
CA LYS A 36 0.29 12.20 11.58
C LYS A 36 -0.94 11.58 12.27
N GLY A 37 -0.91 11.57 13.61
CA GLY A 37 -1.99 11.02 14.45
C GLY A 37 -1.95 9.50 14.65
N GLN A 38 -1.03 8.78 14.04
CA GLN A 38 -0.76 7.37 14.34
C GLN A 38 0.15 7.24 15.58
N CYS A 39 0.17 6.07 16.22
CA CYS A 39 1.06 5.82 17.37
C CYS A 39 2.54 5.96 16.99
N VAL A 40 2.87 5.65 15.74
CA VAL A 40 4.16 5.96 15.13
C VAL A 40 3.92 6.98 14.02
N ALA A 41 4.39 8.19 14.22
CA ALA A 41 4.27 9.32 13.30
C ALA A 41 5.65 9.80 12.85
N PRO A 42 5.77 10.56 11.74
CA PRO A 42 7.07 11.04 11.29
C PRO A 42 7.87 11.79 12.37
N GLU A 43 7.19 12.59 13.19
CA GLU A 43 7.79 13.41 14.24
C GLU A 43 8.34 12.62 15.45
N ASN A 44 7.87 11.38 15.68
CA ASN A 44 8.28 10.55 16.81
C ASN A 44 8.91 9.21 16.39
N VAL A 45 9.10 8.97 15.09
CA VAL A 45 9.48 7.66 14.53
C VAL A 45 10.74 7.07 15.18
N ALA A 46 11.72 7.90 15.51
CA ALA A 46 13.01 7.45 16.04
C ALA A 46 12.89 6.78 17.43
N SER A 47 11.94 7.25 18.26
CA SER A 47 11.67 6.71 19.61
C SER A 47 10.48 5.76 19.64
N ALA A 48 9.36 6.14 18.99
CA ALA A 48 8.13 5.38 19.07
C ALA A 48 8.19 4.05 18.29
N LEU A 49 8.85 4.00 17.12
CA LEU A 49 8.89 2.77 16.33
C LEU A 49 9.59 1.60 17.05
N PRO A 50 10.78 1.77 17.66
CA PRO A 50 11.41 0.67 18.40
C PRO A 50 10.53 0.11 19.54
N GLU A 51 9.84 0.98 20.27
CA GLU A 51 8.96 0.57 21.38
C GLU A 51 7.71 -0.16 20.85
N ALA A 52 7.07 0.39 19.82
CA ALA A 52 5.93 -0.25 19.19
C ALA A 52 6.27 -1.63 18.60
N MET A 53 7.45 -1.77 17.99
CA MET A 53 7.92 -3.04 17.44
C MET A 53 8.13 -4.12 18.50
N LYS A 54 8.51 -3.78 19.74
CA LYS A 54 8.56 -4.73 20.86
C LYS A 54 7.17 -5.26 21.15
N VAL A 55 6.19 -4.35 21.34
CA VAL A 55 4.80 -4.70 21.60
C VAL A 55 4.22 -5.63 20.53
N TRP A 56 4.42 -5.29 19.25
CA TRP A 56 3.87 -6.10 18.15
C TRP A 56 4.56 -7.44 18.02
N ARG A 57 5.86 -7.51 18.27
CA ARG A 57 6.61 -8.79 18.29
C ARG A 57 6.13 -9.71 19.42
N ASP A 58 5.89 -9.16 20.61
CA ASP A 58 5.38 -9.91 21.75
C ASP A 58 3.95 -10.45 21.51
N LEU A 59 3.18 -9.73 20.67
CA LEU A 59 1.89 -10.21 20.17
C LEU A 59 2.01 -11.20 18.99
N GLY A 60 3.21 -11.51 18.52
CA GLY A 60 3.45 -12.40 17.37
C GLY A 60 3.00 -11.78 16.04
N LEU A 61 3.12 -10.44 15.90
CA LEU A 61 2.84 -9.72 14.66
C LEU A 61 4.14 -9.35 13.95
N SER A 62 4.18 -9.59 12.64
CA SER A 62 5.25 -9.09 11.76
C SER A 62 4.94 -7.66 11.28
N VAL A 63 5.98 -6.89 10.98
CA VAL A 63 5.83 -5.57 10.34
C VAL A 63 6.81 -5.50 9.15
N PRO A 64 6.44 -6.08 8.01
CA PRO A 64 7.33 -6.13 6.84
C PRO A 64 7.47 -4.78 6.13
N LEU A 65 6.46 -3.92 6.24
CA LEU A 65 6.31 -2.69 5.47
C LEU A 65 5.94 -1.50 6.35
N ALA A 66 6.52 -0.34 6.05
CA ALA A 66 6.09 0.98 6.51
C ALA A 66 5.52 1.78 5.34
N SER A 67 4.32 2.33 5.51
CA SER A 67 3.64 3.18 4.53
C SER A 67 3.68 4.65 4.96
N MET A 68 4.45 5.45 4.21
CA MET A 68 4.64 6.88 4.49
C MET A 68 3.40 7.72 4.18
N GLU A 69 3.46 9.01 4.53
CA GLU A 69 2.49 10.01 4.11
C GLU A 69 2.35 10.06 2.58
N THR A 70 1.13 10.38 2.11
CA THR A 70 0.83 10.37 0.66
C THR A 70 1.61 11.42 -0.14
N ARG A 71 2.12 12.46 0.52
CA ARG A 71 2.92 13.52 -0.10
C ARG A 71 4.44 13.35 0.10
N GLN A 72 4.88 12.30 0.79
CA GLN A 72 6.30 12.03 1.04
C GLN A 72 6.95 11.45 -0.21
N THR A 73 7.38 12.31 -1.10
CA THR A 73 7.96 11.96 -2.41
C THR A 73 9.35 12.57 -2.65
N ASP A 74 9.88 13.34 -1.69
CA ASP A 74 11.23 13.90 -1.78
C ASP A 74 12.24 13.04 -1.02
N PRO A 75 13.20 12.39 -1.71
CA PRO A 75 14.25 11.61 -1.06
C PRO A 75 15.24 12.46 -0.25
N ARG A 76 15.31 13.78 -0.49
CA ARG A 76 16.23 14.73 0.18
C ARG A 76 15.63 15.31 1.47
N ASP A 77 14.32 15.12 1.69
CA ASP A 77 13.67 15.53 2.92
C ASP A 77 14.31 14.81 4.12
N PRO A 78 14.78 15.53 5.16
CA PRO A 78 15.35 14.93 6.35
C PRO A 78 14.42 13.91 7.04
N VAL A 79 13.10 14.12 6.97
CA VAL A 79 12.10 13.18 7.49
C VAL A 79 12.15 11.86 6.73
N THR A 80 12.30 11.90 5.40
CA THR A 80 12.47 10.68 4.59
C THR A 80 13.66 9.86 5.08
N ARG A 81 14.81 10.49 5.26
CA ARG A 81 16.02 9.83 5.76
C ARG A 81 15.81 9.21 7.15
N GLN A 82 15.16 9.94 8.07
CA GLN A 82 14.85 9.44 9.42
C GLN A 82 13.95 8.21 9.37
N LEU A 83 12.97 8.17 8.48
CA LEU A 83 12.07 7.03 8.29
C LEU A 83 12.84 5.79 7.82
N TYR A 84 13.72 5.91 6.83
CA TYR A 84 14.57 4.80 6.37
C TYR A 84 15.49 4.29 7.49
N GLN A 85 16.11 5.19 8.22
CA GLN A 85 16.98 4.84 9.34
C GLN A 85 16.21 4.10 10.45
N ALA A 86 15.02 4.58 10.80
CA ALA A 86 14.19 3.96 11.84
C ALA A 86 13.69 2.57 11.41
N CYS A 87 13.27 2.41 10.15
CA CYS A 87 12.89 1.13 9.58
C CYS A 87 14.07 0.14 9.60
N ALA A 88 15.25 0.55 9.15
CA ALA A 88 16.45 -0.28 9.17
C ALA A 88 16.79 -0.79 10.58
N LYS A 89 16.78 0.12 11.57
CA LYS A 89 17.07 -0.21 12.99
C LYS A 89 16.08 -1.20 13.59
N THR A 90 14.84 -1.20 13.12
CA THR A 90 13.78 -2.05 13.65
C THR A 90 13.52 -3.32 12.84
N GLY A 91 14.21 -3.48 11.73
CA GLY A 91 14.11 -4.67 10.87
C GLY A 91 13.01 -4.60 9.82
N ILE A 92 12.33 -3.46 9.65
CA ILE A 92 11.43 -3.22 8.52
C ILE A 92 12.27 -3.08 7.26
N ARG A 93 11.95 -3.87 6.24
CA ARG A 93 12.75 -3.97 5.01
C ARG A 93 12.16 -3.26 3.81
N GLU A 94 10.93 -2.81 3.89
CA GLU A 94 10.23 -2.16 2.80
C GLU A 94 9.56 -0.86 3.25
N ILE A 95 9.63 0.17 2.41
CA ILE A 95 8.95 1.44 2.62
C ILE A 95 8.14 1.79 1.37
N LYS A 96 6.84 1.97 1.54
CA LYS A 96 5.96 2.53 0.52
C LYS A 96 6.00 4.05 0.64
N ILE A 97 6.49 4.73 -0.40
CA ILE A 97 6.58 6.19 -0.49
C ILE A 97 5.26 6.84 -0.93
N GLY A 98 5.22 8.17 -0.99
CA GLY A 98 4.07 8.94 -1.45
C GLY A 98 3.74 8.78 -2.93
N TYR A 99 2.86 9.64 -3.45
CA TYR A 99 2.41 9.64 -4.84
C TYR A 99 2.74 10.96 -5.52
N TRP A 100 3.36 10.91 -6.69
CA TRP A 100 3.52 12.07 -7.56
C TRP A 100 2.22 12.31 -8.31
N LYS A 101 1.57 13.42 -8.00
CA LYS A 101 0.34 13.84 -8.70
C LYS A 101 0.68 14.56 -9.99
N TRP A 102 -0.06 14.24 -11.03
CA TRP A 102 -0.03 14.96 -12.29
C TRP A 102 -1.16 16.00 -12.35
N THR A 103 -0.89 17.14 -12.97
CA THR A 103 -1.88 18.17 -13.30
C THR A 103 -1.70 18.58 -14.75
N ALA A 104 -2.78 19.05 -15.40
CA ALA A 104 -2.74 19.47 -16.81
C ALA A 104 -1.75 20.61 -17.11
N ALA A 105 -1.35 21.37 -16.10
CA ALA A 105 -0.32 22.42 -16.24
C ALA A 105 1.11 21.86 -16.30
N GLN A 106 1.30 20.57 -16.00
CA GLN A 106 2.63 19.96 -15.89
C GLN A 106 2.95 19.15 -17.15
N PRO A 107 4.08 19.41 -17.83
CA PRO A 107 4.55 18.58 -18.93
C PRO A 107 4.84 17.16 -18.47
N TYR A 108 4.20 16.18 -19.11
CA TYR A 108 4.22 14.79 -18.60
C TYR A 108 5.63 14.18 -18.63
N TRP A 109 6.30 14.17 -19.80
CA TRP A 109 7.58 13.50 -19.95
C TRP A 109 8.72 14.11 -19.14
N PRO A 110 8.89 15.44 -19.10
CA PRO A 110 9.85 16.06 -18.18
C PRO A 110 9.61 15.72 -16.71
N ALA A 111 8.34 15.62 -16.29
CA ALA A 111 8.00 15.20 -14.93
C ALA A 111 8.37 13.72 -14.67
N VAL A 112 8.16 12.83 -15.63
CA VAL A 112 8.61 11.43 -15.53
C VAL A 112 10.11 11.35 -15.31
N GLU A 113 10.93 12.12 -16.05
CA GLU A 113 12.38 12.14 -15.87
C GLU A 113 12.78 12.68 -14.49
N THR A 114 12.10 13.72 -14.01
CA THR A 114 12.30 14.25 -12.65
C THR A 114 12.02 13.18 -11.60
N ILE A 115 10.88 12.49 -11.69
CA ILE A 115 10.48 11.42 -10.77
C ILE A 115 11.51 10.27 -10.81
N ARG A 116 11.98 9.89 -11.97
CA ARG A 116 13.03 8.87 -12.09
C ARG A 116 14.35 9.33 -11.47
N GLY A 117 14.66 10.63 -11.54
CA GLY A 117 15.77 11.23 -10.80
C GLY A 117 15.62 11.10 -9.29
N ASP A 118 14.42 11.38 -8.75
CA ASP A 118 14.11 11.19 -7.32
C ASP A 118 14.18 9.71 -6.93
N LEU A 119 13.68 8.81 -7.76
CA LEU A 119 13.77 7.35 -7.53
C LEU A 119 15.22 6.85 -7.46
N LYS A 120 16.13 7.44 -8.23
CA LYS A 120 17.56 7.13 -8.14
C LYS A 120 18.14 7.51 -6.77
N GLU A 121 17.71 8.64 -6.21
CA GLU A 121 18.12 9.03 -4.86
C GLU A 121 17.46 8.16 -3.78
N PHE A 122 16.18 7.76 -3.96
CA PHE A 122 15.52 6.76 -3.11
C PHE A 122 16.23 5.40 -3.16
N GLU A 123 16.68 4.95 -4.33
CA GLU A 123 17.44 3.70 -4.47
C GLU A 123 18.77 3.77 -3.70
N LYS A 124 19.48 4.91 -3.77
CA LYS A 124 20.73 5.14 -2.99
C LYS A 124 20.44 5.10 -1.48
N LEU A 125 19.38 5.80 -1.06
CA LEU A 125 18.96 5.82 0.35
C LEU A 125 18.59 4.42 0.83
N GLY A 126 17.81 3.68 0.01
CA GLY A 126 17.46 2.30 0.30
C GLY A 126 18.67 1.38 0.41
N ARG A 127 19.67 1.55 -0.46
CA ARG A 127 20.92 0.77 -0.41
C ARG A 127 21.75 1.10 0.84
N GLU A 128 21.80 2.38 1.25
CA GLU A 128 22.49 2.81 2.47
C GLU A 128 21.91 2.15 3.73
N PHE A 129 20.59 2.06 3.80
CA PHE A 129 19.89 1.54 4.99
C PHE A 129 19.44 0.07 4.87
N GLY A 130 19.60 -0.56 3.73
CA GLY A 130 19.10 -1.93 3.47
C GLY A 130 17.58 -2.01 3.49
N VAL A 131 16.89 -0.97 2.98
CA VAL A 131 15.43 -0.85 2.94
C VAL A 131 14.97 -0.59 1.51
N ARG A 132 14.11 -1.45 0.96
CA ARG A 132 13.59 -1.34 -0.39
C ARG A 132 12.49 -0.27 -0.49
N THR A 133 12.56 0.56 -1.51
CA THR A 133 11.53 1.57 -1.81
C THR A 133 10.41 0.98 -2.65
N LEU A 134 9.16 1.15 -2.27
CA LEU A 134 8.01 0.63 -3.02
C LEU A 134 7.16 1.74 -3.63
N LEU A 135 6.89 1.58 -4.93
CA LEU A 135 5.89 2.35 -5.68
C LEU A 135 4.56 1.62 -5.61
N HIS A 136 3.56 2.25 -5.02
CA HIS A 136 2.20 1.74 -4.99
C HIS A 136 1.39 2.34 -6.16
N ASN A 137 0.80 1.50 -7.02
CA ASN A 137 -0.06 2.03 -8.08
C ASN A 137 -1.34 2.61 -7.50
N HIS A 138 -1.72 3.81 -7.92
CA HIS A 138 -2.88 4.51 -7.38
C HIS A 138 -3.62 5.27 -8.49
N SER A 139 -4.85 4.85 -8.81
CA SER A 139 -5.70 5.46 -9.82
C SER A 139 -5.93 6.97 -9.62
N GLY A 140 -6.49 7.63 -10.61
CA GLY A 140 -6.65 9.08 -10.66
C GLY A 140 -5.43 9.76 -11.27
N GLY A 141 -5.26 11.06 -11.04
CA GLY A 141 -4.17 11.86 -11.59
C GLY A 141 -2.81 11.60 -10.92
N ASN A 142 -2.35 10.36 -10.91
CA ASN A 142 -1.04 9.96 -10.37
C ASN A 142 -0.16 9.39 -11.48
N PHE A 143 1.15 9.66 -11.45
CA PHE A 143 2.09 9.14 -12.43
C PHE A 143 2.20 7.60 -12.42
N GLY A 144 2.01 6.96 -11.30
CA GLY A 144 1.94 5.49 -11.19
C GLY A 144 0.49 5.00 -11.05
N CYS A 145 -0.44 5.37 -11.97
CA CYS A 145 -1.87 5.08 -11.79
C CYS A 145 -2.23 3.59 -11.93
N ASN A 146 -1.46 2.82 -12.66
CA ASN A 146 -1.60 1.37 -12.87
C ASN A 146 -0.22 0.70 -12.93
N ALA A 147 -0.16 -0.61 -13.20
CA ALA A 147 1.11 -1.34 -13.24
C ALA A 147 2.02 -0.87 -14.38
N SER A 148 1.46 -0.62 -15.56
CA SER A 148 2.20 -0.09 -16.71
C SER A 148 2.86 1.25 -16.38
N ALA A 149 2.12 2.18 -15.76
CA ALA A 149 2.64 3.48 -15.37
C ALA A 149 3.63 3.39 -14.20
N ALA A 150 3.39 2.52 -13.22
CA ALA A 150 4.35 2.28 -12.13
C ALA A 150 5.66 1.70 -12.68
N MET A 151 5.60 0.79 -13.64
CA MET A 151 6.78 0.20 -14.28
C MET A 151 7.48 1.15 -15.26
N LEU A 152 6.77 2.12 -15.86
CA LEU A 152 7.41 3.22 -16.59
C LEU A 152 8.38 3.99 -15.67
N LEU A 153 8.03 4.15 -14.40
CA LEU A 153 8.89 4.79 -13.39
C LEU A 153 9.98 3.84 -12.87
N ALA A 154 9.63 2.59 -12.54
CA ALA A 154 10.51 1.66 -11.82
C ALA A 154 11.50 0.91 -12.72
N ARG A 155 11.17 0.67 -14.00
CA ARG A 155 11.98 -0.15 -14.89
C ARG A 155 13.38 0.41 -15.08
N GLY A 156 14.39 -0.47 -14.91
CA GLY A 156 15.81 -0.11 -15.04
C GLY A 156 16.51 0.19 -13.71
N PHE A 157 15.77 0.28 -12.59
CA PHE A 157 16.36 0.23 -11.26
C PHE A 157 16.58 -1.22 -10.82
N ASP A 158 17.43 -1.43 -9.81
CA ASP A 158 17.57 -2.73 -9.17
C ASP A 158 16.26 -3.11 -8.47
N PRO A 159 15.63 -4.26 -8.82
CA PRO A 159 14.40 -4.69 -8.16
C PRO A 159 14.53 -4.88 -6.63
N LYS A 160 15.75 -5.05 -6.12
CA LYS A 160 16.01 -5.08 -4.67
C LYS A 160 16.06 -3.70 -4.04
N GLY A 161 16.27 -2.64 -4.82
CA GLY A 161 16.29 -1.26 -4.36
C GLY A 161 14.94 -0.57 -4.55
N VAL A 162 14.30 -0.79 -5.71
CA VAL A 162 13.00 -0.21 -6.05
C VAL A 162 12.04 -1.32 -6.47
N GLY A 163 10.92 -1.42 -5.81
CA GLY A 163 9.89 -2.42 -6.09
C GLY A 163 8.52 -1.80 -6.33
N VAL A 164 7.55 -2.67 -6.63
CA VAL A 164 6.17 -2.29 -6.89
C VAL A 164 5.24 -2.95 -5.87
N TYR A 165 4.36 -2.17 -5.33
CA TYR A 165 3.25 -2.54 -4.48
C TYR A 165 1.98 -2.44 -5.32
N LEU A 166 1.46 -3.56 -5.82
CA LEU A 166 0.29 -3.57 -6.69
C LEU A 166 -1.02 -3.54 -5.89
N ASP A 167 -1.94 -2.72 -6.37
CA ASP A 167 -3.30 -2.62 -5.87
C ASP A 167 -4.29 -2.99 -6.98
N PRO A 168 -4.84 -4.21 -6.97
CA PRO A 168 -5.79 -4.69 -7.96
C PRO A 168 -7.05 -3.83 -8.11
N ALA A 169 -7.52 -3.17 -7.04
CA ALA A 169 -8.68 -2.30 -7.12
C ALA A 169 -8.37 -1.02 -7.92
N HIS A 170 -7.19 -0.44 -7.74
CA HIS A 170 -6.74 0.67 -8.58
C HIS A 170 -6.47 0.24 -10.03
N LEU A 171 -6.00 -0.99 -10.26
CA LEU A 171 -5.90 -1.54 -11.63
C LEU A 171 -7.27 -1.63 -12.29
N ALA A 172 -8.27 -2.15 -11.56
CA ALA A 172 -9.63 -2.28 -12.07
C ALA A 172 -10.26 -0.93 -12.43
N ILE A 173 -10.03 0.12 -11.60
CA ILE A 173 -10.45 1.50 -11.92
C ILE A 173 -9.78 2.00 -13.21
N CYS A 174 -8.52 1.63 -13.45
CA CYS A 174 -7.78 2.02 -14.65
C CYS A 174 -8.05 1.09 -15.86
N GLY A 175 -8.82 0.03 -15.70
CA GLY A 175 -9.11 -0.94 -16.76
C GLY A 175 -7.93 -1.85 -17.11
N GLU A 176 -6.93 -2.01 -16.23
CA GLU A 176 -5.78 -2.88 -16.46
C GLU A 176 -6.02 -4.27 -15.84
N PRO A 177 -6.01 -5.35 -16.63
CA PRO A 177 -6.20 -6.71 -16.12
C PRO A 177 -5.10 -7.12 -15.13
N VAL A 178 -5.49 -7.79 -14.04
CA VAL A 178 -4.55 -8.23 -13.00
C VAL A 178 -3.48 -9.17 -13.56
N GLU A 179 -3.84 -10.08 -14.48
CA GLU A 179 -2.90 -10.99 -15.13
C GLU A 179 -1.80 -10.24 -15.88
N MET A 180 -2.19 -9.18 -16.61
CA MET A 180 -1.24 -8.35 -17.35
C MET A 180 -0.35 -7.57 -16.39
N ALA A 181 -0.94 -7.01 -15.33
CA ALA A 181 -0.21 -6.27 -14.28
C ALA A 181 0.84 -7.13 -13.58
N LEU A 182 0.51 -8.38 -13.24
CA LEU A 182 1.44 -9.35 -12.65
C LEU A 182 2.59 -9.70 -13.61
N ALA A 183 2.31 -9.83 -14.90
CA ALA A 183 3.34 -10.06 -15.90
C ALA A 183 4.27 -8.86 -16.07
N ILE A 184 3.70 -7.64 -16.10
CA ILE A 184 4.43 -6.38 -16.24
C ILE A 184 5.36 -6.14 -15.04
N ALA A 185 4.87 -6.36 -13.82
CA ALA A 185 5.60 -6.05 -12.59
C ALA A 185 6.41 -7.23 -12.02
N ARG A 186 6.38 -8.39 -12.65
CA ARG A 186 6.87 -9.69 -12.15
C ARG A 186 8.13 -9.59 -11.27
N ASP A 187 9.21 -9.02 -11.81
CA ASP A 187 10.52 -8.99 -11.15
C ASP A 187 10.61 -7.90 -10.06
N TYR A 188 9.67 -6.96 -10.07
CA TYR A 188 9.59 -5.83 -9.16
C TYR A 188 8.52 -5.99 -8.08
N LEU A 189 7.64 -7.01 -8.22
CA LEU A 189 6.51 -7.20 -7.32
C LEU A 189 6.98 -7.52 -5.90
N ALA A 190 6.60 -6.67 -4.96
CA ALA A 190 6.94 -6.81 -3.55
C ALA A 190 5.71 -7.08 -2.67
N MET A 191 4.61 -6.39 -2.95
CA MET A 191 3.42 -6.35 -2.10
C MET A 191 2.15 -6.31 -2.93
N ILE A 192 1.05 -6.85 -2.38
CA ILE A 192 -0.30 -6.74 -2.94
C ILE A 192 -1.21 -6.07 -1.92
N ALA A 193 -1.86 -4.97 -2.33
CA ALA A 193 -2.94 -4.36 -1.57
C ALA A 193 -4.25 -5.12 -1.79
N VAL A 194 -5.01 -5.30 -0.73
CA VAL A 194 -6.28 -6.02 -0.77
C VAL A 194 -7.39 -5.07 -0.37
N LYS A 195 -8.16 -4.66 -1.37
CA LYS A 195 -9.41 -3.91 -1.27
C LYS A 195 -10.22 -4.13 -2.55
N ASN A 196 -11.44 -3.66 -2.59
CA ASN A 196 -12.26 -3.76 -3.79
C ASN A 196 -12.99 -2.45 -4.08
N CYS A 197 -13.44 -2.31 -5.32
CA CYS A 197 -14.15 -1.14 -5.80
C CYS A 197 -15.23 -1.54 -6.79
N ARG A 198 -16.20 -0.68 -6.97
CA ARG A 198 -17.24 -0.78 -8.01
C ARG A 198 -17.53 0.59 -8.60
N TYR A 199 -18.15 0.62 -9.77
CA TYR A 199 -18.68 1.86 -10.34
C TYR A 199 -20.16 1.98 -10.04
N LEU A 200 -20.58 3.18 -9.66
CA LEU A 200 -21.97 3.58 -9.58
C LEU A 200 -22.27 4.60 -10.65
N SER A 201 -23.41 4.44 -11.31
CA SER A 201 -23.93 5.45 -12.21
C SER A 201 -24.51 6.60 -11.40
N ALA A 202 -24.21 7.83 -11.82
CA ALA A 202 -24.77 9.05 -11.27
C ALA A 202 -25.26 9.91 -12.43
N PRO A 203 -26.58 10.11 -12.57
CA PRO A 203 -27.13 11.01 -13.58
C PRO A 203 -26.55 12.42 -13.41
N SER A 204 -26.08 13.02 -14.52
CA SER A 204 -25.53 14.37 -14.55
C SER A 204 -25.96 15.09 -15.83
N GLY A 205 -27.10 15.74 -15.78
CA GLY A 205 -27.74 16.32 -16.97
C GLY A 205 -28.05 15.27 -18.02
N ASP A 206 -27.65 15.52 -19.27
CA ASP A 206 -27.90 14.63 -20.42
C ASP A 206 -26.89 13.46 -20.53
N VAL A 207 -25.97 13.32 -19.59
CA VAL A 207 -24.95 12.26 -19.59
C VAL A 207 -24.96 11.48 -18.30
N THR A 208 -24.53 10.21 -18.36
CA THR A 208 -24.30 9.41 -17.19
C THR A 208 -22.87 9.62 -16.71
N ALA A 209 -22.71 10.19 -15.53
CA ALA A 209 -21.43 10.18 -14.83
C ALA A 209 -21.23 8.86 -14.10
N TRP A 210 -19.99 8.40 -13.98
CA TRP A 210 -19.60 7.22 -13.25
C TRP A 210 -18.70 7.60 -12.08
N LYS A 211 -19.03 7.12 -10.89
CA LYS A 211 -18.25 7.33 -9.68
C LYS A 211 -17.76 5.96 -9.17
N SER A 212 -16.46 5.86 -8.88
CA SER A 212 -15.95 4.69 -8.17
C SER A 212 -16.22 4.82 -6.67
N GLU A 213 -16.56 3.71 -6.04
CA GLU A 213 -16.63 3.58 -4.59
C GLU A 213 -15.90 2.31 -4.12
N TRP A 214 -15.40 2.35 -2.88
CA TRP A 214 -14.78 1.21 -2.22
C TRP A 214 -15.85 0.36 -1.55
N CYS A 215 -15.74 -0.96 -1.68
CA CYS A 215 -16.74 -1.92 -1.20
C CYS A 215 -16.09 -3.17 -0.58
N LEU A 216 -16.90 -4.09 -0.06
CA LEU A 216 -16.43 -5.38 0.42
C LEU A 216 -15.75 -6.19 -0.70
N LEU A 217 -14.84 -7.08 -0.32
CA LEU A 217 -14.02 -7.83 -1.28
C LEU A 217 -14.85 -8.71 -2.24
N ASN A 218 -16.03 -9.16 -1.81
CA ASN A 218 -16.94 -9.98 -2.62
C ASN A 218 -17.92 -9.19 -3.49
N GLU A 219 -17.90 -7.84 -3.45
CA GLU A 219 -18.91 -6.99 -4.09
C GLU A 219 -18.40 -6.16 -5.28
N GLY A 220 -17.08 -6.18 -5.53
CA GLY A 220 -16.45 -5.26 -6.47
C GLY A 220 -15.94 -5.88 -7.76
N LEU A 221 -15.22 -5.07 -8.51
CA LEU A 221 -14.66 -5.39 -9.82
C LEU A 221 -13.50 -6.40 -9.76
N VAL A 222 -12.77 -6.44 -8.64
CA VAL A 222 -11.69 -7.40 -8.45
C VAL A 222 -12.25 -8.76 -8.06
N ASN A 223 -12.05 -9.76 -8.91
CA ASN A 223 -12.34 -11.15 -8.58
C ASN A 223 -11.21 -11.72 -7.71
N TRP A 224 -11.32 -11.55 -6.38
CA TRP A 224 -10.30 -11.97 -5.43
C TRP A 224 -9.98 -13.47 -5.45
N PRO A 225 -10.96 -14.40 -5.55
CA PRO A 225 -10.64 -15.83 -5.74
C PRO A 225 -9.68 -16.05 -6.91
N ARG A 226 -10.01 -15.51 -8.09
CA ARG A 226 -9.16 -15.59 -9.28
C ARG A 226 -7.80 -14.88 -9.08
N THR A 227 -7.80 -13.72 -8.45
CA THR A 227 -6.55 -12.97 -8.18
C THR A 227 -5.61 -13.80 -7.30
N ILE A 228 -6.12 -14.45 -6.25
CA ILE A 228 -5.34 -15.32 -5.38
C ILE A 228 -4.79 -16.52 -6.14
N ASP A 229 -5.60 -17.15 -7.02
CA ASP A 229 -5.13 -18.24 -7.87
C ASP A 229 -3.99 -17.80 -8.81
N LEU A 230 -4.08 -16.60 -9.37
CA LEU A 230 -3.02 -16.03 -10.20
C LEU A 230 -1.74 -15.78 -9.41
N LEU A 231 -1.86 -15.27 -8.19
CA LEU A 231 -0.70 -15.08 -7.29
C LEU A 231 -0.05 -16.42 -6.92
N LYS A 232 -0.84 -17.44 -6.62
CA LYS A 232 -0.34 -18.80 -6.37
C LYS A 232 0.40 -19.37 -7.60
N LYS A 233 -0.17 -19.21 -8.79
CA LYS A 233 0.46 -19.64 -10.06
C LYS A 233 1.76 -18.87 -10.35
N ALA A 234 1.81 -17.59 -10.00
CA ALA A 234 2.99 -16.75 -10.10
C ALA A 234 4.04 -17.05 -9.00
N LYS A 235 3.76 -17.98 -8.07
CA LYS A 235 4.58 -18.28 -6.90
C LYS A 235 4.89 -17.05 -6.04
N TYR A 236 3.88 -16.19 -5.89
CA TYR A 236 4.01 -15.02 -5.04
C TYR A 236 4.04 -15.43 -3.56
N GLU A 237 5.10 -15.06 -2.87
CA GLU A 237 5.34 -15.38 -1.45
C GLU A 237 5.20 -14.17 -0.52
N GLY A 238 4.99 -12.99 -1.10
CA GLY A 238 4.82 -11.74 -0.35
C GLY A 238 3.52 -11.70 0.45
N PRO A 239 3.37 -10.71 1.35
CA PRO A 239 2.16 -10.53 2.12
C PRO A 239 1.04 -9.89 1.29
N LEU A 240 -0.19 -10.12 1.75
CA LEU A 240 -1.40 -9.44 1.28
C LEU A 240 -1.80 -8.39 2.33
N SER A 241 -1.74 -7.11 1.97
CA SER A 241 -2.09 -6.01 2.86
C SER A 241 -3.55 -5.62 2.72
N VAL A 242 -4.36 -5.92 3.72
CA VAL A 242 -5.78 -5.58 3.75
C VAL A 242 -5.96 -4.12 4.16
N HIS A 243 -6.53 -3.32 3.27
CA HIS A 243 -6.59 -1.86 3.45
C HIS A 243 -7.77 -1.38 4.29
N GLY A 244 -8.88 -2.12 4.37
CA GLY A 244 -10.06 -1.72 5.14
C GLY A 244 -10.65 -0.39 4.65
N GLU A 245 -10.56 -0.12 3.36
CA GLU A 245 -11.10 1.09 2.75
C GLU A 245 -12.50 0.83 2.21
N TYR A 246 -13.49 1.60 2.71
CA TYR A 246 -14.88 1.54 2.27
C TYR A 246 -15.40 2.95 2.04
N SER A 247 -16.33 3.13 1.10
CA SER A 247 -16.91 4.44 0.80
C SER A 247 -17.98 4.81 1.81
N GLY A 248 -17.98 6.08 2.22
CA GLY A 248 -18.89 6.65 3.19
C GLY A 248 -18.20 7.13 4.47
N PRO A 249 -18.83 7.98 5.25
CA PRO A 249 -18.37 8.34 6.59
C PRO A 249 -18.67 7.15 7.51
N GLU A 250 -17.64 6.54 8.07
CA GLU A 250 -17.80 5.38 8.94
C GLU A 250 -16.98 5.56 10.22
N GLU A 251 -17.61 5.20 11.31
CA GLU A 251 -16.92 5.04 12.60
C GLU A 251 -15.96 3.85 12.52
N ARG A 252 -14.87 3.92 13.28
CA ARG A 252 -13.82 2.89 13.30
C ARG A 252 -14.38 1.48 13.49
N GLU A 253 -15.29 1.27 14.42
CA GLU A 253 -15.83 -0.07 14.69
C GLU A 253 -16.60 -0.63 13.49
N ALA A 254 -17.35 0.20 12.77
CA ALA A 254 -18.04 -0.23 11.54
C ALA A 254 -17.03 -0.62 10.44
N ILE A 255 -15.91 0.08 10.33
CA ILE A 255 -14.81 -0.30 9.43
C ILE A 255 -14.23 -1.66 9.85
N LEU A 256 -13.96 -1.87 11.15
CA LEU A 256 -13.39 -3.12 11.66
C LEU A 256 -14.32 -4.31 11.49
N GLU A 257 -15.65 -4.12 11.60
CA GLU A 257 -16.64 -5.16 11.28
C GLU A 257 -16.59 -5.57 9.80
N LYS A 258 -16.45 -4.60 8.89
CA LYS A 258 -16.29 -4.88 7.46
C LYS A 258 -14.96 -5.59 7.18
N VAL A 259 -13.88 -5.16 7.82
CA VAL A 259 -12.57 -5.85 7.74
C VAL A 259 -12.68 -7.29 8.22
N ALA A 260 -13.43 -7.57 9.30
CA ALA A 260 -13.66 -8.94 9.77
C ALA A 260 -14.39 -9.80 8.72
N LYS A 261 -15.38 -9.22 8.00
CA LYS A 261 -16.08 -9.91 6.88
C LYS A 261 -15.11 -10.20 5.73
N ASP A 262 -14.29 -9.22 5.36
CA ASP A 262 -13.29 -9.38 4.31
C ASP A 262 -12.22 -10.42 4.68
N MET A 263 -11.77 -10.45 5.94
CA MET A 263 -10.87 -11.47 6.43
C MET A 263 -11.47 -12.89 6.37
N ALA A 264 -12.75 -13.04 6.77
CA ALA A 264 -13.45 -14.30 6.67
C ALA A 264 -13.59 -14.77 5.21
N PHE A 265 -13.79 -13.82 4.28
CA PHE A 265 -13.83 -14.10 2.85
C PHE A 265 -12.46 -14.53 2.32
N LEU A 266 -11.39 -13.78 2.61
CA LEU A 266 -10.04 -14.06 2.12
C LEU A 266 -9.50 -15.41 2.61
N LYS A 267 -9.73 -15.77 3.87
CA LYS A 267 -9.26 -17.03 4.46
C LYS A 267 -9.77 -18.28 3.73
N LYS A 268 -10.86 -18.18 2.97
CA LYS A 268 -11.37 -19.28 2.14
C LYS A 268 -10.46 -19.60 0.95
N TYR A 269 -9.65 -18.63 0.50
CA TYR A 269 -8.87 -18.72 -0.75
C TYR A 269 -7.37 -18.56 -0.53
N ALA A 270 -6.94 -17.79 0.47
CA ALA A 270 -5.55 -17.44 0.72
C ALA A 270 -4.77 -18.47 1.58
N GLY A 271 -5.45 -19.47 2.09
CA GLY A 271 -4.87 -20.58 2.85
C GLY A 271 -4.00 -21.49 2.03
#